data_c34c39ee76722a60a9c0b7794f79e60b
#
_entry.id   c34c39ee76722a60a9c0b7794f79e60b
#
_cell.length_a   1.000
_cell.length_b   1.000
_cell.length_c   1.000
_cell.angle_alpha   90.00
_cell.angle_beta   90.00
_cell.angle_gamma   90.00
#
_symmetry.space_group_name_H-M   'P 1'
#
loop_
_entity.id
_entity.type
_entity.pdbx_description
1 polymer ?
#
loop_
_entity_poly.entity_id
_entity_poly.type
_entity_poly.pdbx_seq_one_letter_code
_entity_poly.pdbx_strand_id
1 'polypeptide(L)'
;MTPSQAQGRGRIARRGLLFVLSSPSGAGKTTLARRLLEGDASLGMSVSVTTRTPRPGEVEGRDYFFVDTAEFERRRAAGELLEWAQVFGNLYATPKGPVMAALEAGRDVLFDIDWQGAQQLVEHLRQDTVRVFILPPDGRALEERLKARNQDAPDVVQRRMQAA
;
A
#
# COMPACT_ATOMS: atom_id res chain seq x y z
N MET A 1 15.01 49.16 28.40
CA MET A 1 14.25 47.89 28.55
C MET A 1 14.21 47.24 27.20
N THR A 2 15.05 46.25 26.99
CA THR A 2 15.18 45.48 25.71
C THR A 2 14.15 44.36 25.72
N PRO A 3 13.40 44.13 24.64
CA PRO A 3 12.47 42.98 24.57
C PRO A 3 13.28 41.70 24.41
N SER A 4 13.05 40.78 25.32
CA SER A 4 13.53 39.42 25.34
C SER A 4 13.16 38.71 24.03
N GLN A 5 14.16 38.26 23.27
CA GLN A 5 13.99 37.35 22.14
C GLN A 5 13.57 35.98 22.70
N ALA A 6 12.30 35.67 22.57
CA ALA A 6 11.81 34.30 22.72
C ALA A 6 12.43 33.44 21.61
N GLN A 7 13.52 32.76 21.95
CA GLN A 7 14.11 31.73 21.09
C GLN A 7 13.04 30.65 20.86
N GLY A 8 12.51 30.62 19.66
CA GLY A 8 11.61 29.57 19.22
C GLY A 8 12.31 28.22 19.41
N ARG A 9 11.80 27.38 20.30
CA ARG A 9 12.20 25.99 20.43
C ARG A 9 11.98 25.35 19.04
N GLY A 10 13.10 25.01 18.36
CA GLY A 10 13.06 24.33 17.09
C GLY A 10 12.18 23.10 17.22
N ARG A 11 11.05 23.06 16.52
CA ARG A 11 10.24 21.84 16.41
C ARG A 11 11.16 20.82 15.77
N ILE A 12 11.47 19.74 16.49
CA ILE A 12 12.12 18.57 15.89
C ILE A 12 11.20 18.13 14.76
N ALA A 13 11.70 18.24 13.53
CA ALA A 13 10.93 17.83 12.36
C ALA A 13 10.72 16.30 12.46
N ARG A 14 9.48 15.87 12.67
CA ARG A 14 9.11 14.46 12.67
C ARG A 14 9.26 13.93 11.25
N ARG A 15 9.91 12.79 11.10
CA ARG A 15 9.84 11.98 9.87
C ARG A 15 8.51 11.20 9.86
N GLY A 16 7.87 11.07 8.70
CA GLY A 16 6.66 10.28 8.54
C GLY A 16 6.91 8.78 8.73
N LEU A 17 5.82 8.01 8.90
CA LEU A 17 5.83 6.55 9.03
C LEU A 17 5.08 5.91 7.88
N LEU A 18 5.47 4.68 7.54
CA LEU A 18 4.79 3.79 6.61
C LEU A 18 3.93 2.81 7.38
N PHE A 19 2.61 2.90 7.24
CA PHE A 19 1.67 1.92 7.79
C PHE A 19 1.34 0.90 6.71
N VAL A 20 1.90 -0.30 6.84
CA VAL A 20 1.78 -1.35 5.83
C VAL A 20 0.74 -2.37 6.27
N LEU A 21 -0.40 -2.36 5.59
CA LEU A 21 -1.42 -3.39 5.74
C LEU A 21 -1.14 -4.52 4.76
N SER A 22 -1.00 -5.72 5.26
CA SER A 22 -0.92 -6.95 4.46
C SER A 22 -1.90 -8.01 4.96
N SER A 23 -2.35 -8.88 4.07
CA SER A 23 -3.33 -9.90 4.40
C SER A 23 -3.45 -10.93 3.30
N PRO A 24 -4.05 -12.10 3.58
CA PRO A 24 -4.60 -12.96 2.55
C PRO A 24 -5.63 -12.24 1.68
N SER A 25 -5.77 -12.67 0.43
CA SER A 25 -6.77 -12.11 -0.49
C SER A 25 -8.18 -12.30 0.08
N GLY A 26 -8.97 -11.23 0.18
CA GLY A 26 -10.34 -11.30 0.74
C GLY A 26 -10.47 -11.02 2.24
N ALA A 27 -9.39 -10.83 2.98
CA ALA A 27 -9.44 -10.57 4.42
C ALA A 27 -10.05 -9.19 4.81
N GLY A 28 -10.24 -8.26 3.86
CA GLY A 28 -10.86 -6.96 4.11
C GLY A 28 -9.88 -5.78 4.16
N LYS A 29 -8.64 -5.97 3.72
CA LYS A 29 -7.55 -4.98 3.73
C LYS A 29 -7.97 -3.62 3.15
N THR A 30 -8.48 -3.60 1.93
CA THR A 30 -8.92 -2.35 1.24
C THR A 30 -10.05 -1.64 1.98
N THR A 31 -10.96 -2.38 2.62
CA THR A 31 -12.04 -1.80 3.43
C THR A 31 -11.48 -1.10 4.67
N LEU A 32 -10.51 -1.73 5.35
CA LEU A 32 -9.84 -1.14 6.50
C LEU A 32 -9.00 0.07 6.09
N ALA A 33 -8.24 -0.02 5.01
CA ALA A 33 -7.45 1.09 4.48
C ALA A 33 -8.33 2.33 4.22
N ARG A 34 -9.48 2.13 3.55
CA ARG A 34 -10.43 3.22 3.28
C ARG A 34 -10.95 3.86 4.57
N ARG A 35 -11.36 3.06 5.56
CA ARG A 35 -11.85 3.59 6.84
C ARG A 35 -10.78 4.34 7.64
N LEU A 36 -9.53 3.90 7.58
CA LEU A 36 -8.42 4.62 8.20
C LEU A 36 -8.22 5.99 7.56
N LEU A 37 -8.23 6.07 6.22
CA LEU A 37 -8.10 7.33 5.48
C LEU A 37 -9.30 8.28 5.71
N GLU A 38 -10.51 7.76 5.88
CA GLU A 38 -11.69 8.54 6.22
C GLU A 38 -11.61 9.10 7.66
N GLY A 39 -10.97 8.35 8.57
CA GLY A 39 -10.84 8.74 9.98
C GLY A 39 -9.67 9.65 10.30
N ASP A 40 -8.65 9.71 9.42
CA ASP A 40 -7.45 10.51 9.63
C ASP A 40 -7.00 11.20 8.33
N ALA A 41 -7.29 12.50 8.22
CA ALA A 41 -6.92 13.32 7.07
C ALA A 41 -5.40 13.57 6.94
N SER A 42 -4.61 13.26 7.95
CA SER A 42 -3.14 13.37 7.90
C SER A 42 -2.47 12.16 7.25
N LEU A 43 -3.20 11.05 7.12
CA LEU A 43 -2.72 9.81 6.52
C LEU A 43 -2.93 9.84 4.99
N GLY A 44 -1.84 9.67 4.23
CA GLY A 44 -1.88 9.58 2.77
C GLY A 44 -1.95 8.12 2.30
N MET A 45 -2.61 7.86 1.17
CA MET A 45 -2.56 6.53 0.52
C MET A 45 -1.40 6.44 -0.45
N SER A 46 -0.66 5.35 -0.40
CA SER A 46 0.29 5.00 -1.45
C SER A 46 -0.48 4.46 -2.67
N VAL A 47 -0.33 5.11 -3.83
CA VAL A 47 -0.90 4.66 -5.08
C VAL A 47 0.10 3.77 -5.80
N SER A 48 -0.22 2.49 -5.96
CA SER A 48 0.67 1.52 -6.60
C SER A 48 0.60 1.57 -8.12
N VAL A 49 1.68 1.19 -8.77
CA VAL A 49 1.75 0.87 -10.21
C VAL A 49 1.33 -0.58 -10.42
N THR A 50 0.58 -0.88 -11.49
CA THR A 50 0.23 -2.26 -11.84
C THR A 50 0.16 -2.49 -13.35
N THR A 51 0.48 -3.72 -13.77
CA THR A 51 0.28 -4.17 -15.17
C THR A 51 -1.11 -4.78 -15.40
N ARG A 52 -1.92 -4.90 -14.35
CA ARG A 52 -3.30 -5.36 -14.45
C ARG A 52 -4.17 -4.33 -15.17
N THR A 53 -5.08 -4.79 -16.01
CA THR A 53 -6.10 -3.91 -16.61
C THR A 53 -7.02 -3.32 -15.53
N PRO A 54 -7.45 -2.05 -15.68
CA PRO A 54 -8.41 -1.42 -14.77
C PRO A 54 -9.69 -2.24 -14.64
N ARG A 55 -10.25 -2.29 -13.43
CA ARG A 55 -11.59 -2.80 -13.17
C ARG A 55 -12.63 -1.69 -13.32
N PRO A 56 -13.91 -2.03 -13.54
CA PRO A 56 -14.97 -1.03 -13.54
C PRO A 56 -14.96 -0.17 -12.27
N GLY A 57 -14.92 1.15 -12.43
CA GLY A 57 -14.91 2.12 -11.33
C GLY A 57 -13.53 2.47 -10.77
N GLU A 58 -12.45 1.80 -11.17
CA GLU A 58 -11.09 2.21 -10.83
C GLU A 58 -10.64 3.41 -11.67
N VAL A 59 -9.94 4.33 -11.05
CA VAL A 59 -9.49 5.60 -11.64
C VAL A 59 -7.97 5.67 -11.64
N GLU A 60 -7.40 5.98 -12.82
CA GLU A 60 -5.97 6.22 -13.00
C GLU A 60 -5.44 7.28 -12.02
N GLY A 61 -4.31 7.00 -11.38
CA GLY A 61 -3.65 7.91 -10.45
C GLY A 61 -4.32 8.04 -9.08
N ARG A 62 -5.51 7.45 -8.87
CA ARG A 62 -6.20 7.40 -7.59
C ARG A 62 -6.17 5.99 -6.98
N ASP A 63 -6.60 5.00 -7.75
CA ASP A 63 -6.64 3.61 -7.29
C ASP A 63 -5.33 2.90 -7.64
N TYR A 64 -4.85 3.09 -8.85
CA TYR A 64 -3.57 2.60 -9.37
C TYR A 64 -3.04 3.53 -10.47
N PHE A 65 -1.73 3.40 -10.75
CA PHE A 65 -1.13 3.79 -12.03
C PHE A 65 -1.08 2.55 -12.92
N PHE A 66 -1.89 2.53 -13.98
CA PHE A 66 -1.96 1.38 -14.89
C PHE A 66 -0.93 1.54 -16.01
N VAL A 67 0.02 0.62 -16.08
CA VAL A 67 1.11 0.64 -17.06
C VAL A 67 1.21 -0.69 -17.79
N ASP A 68 1.86 -0.70 -18.94
CA ASP A 68 2.24 -1.94 -19.58
C ASP A 68 3.49 -2.58 -18.92
N THR A 69 3.80 -3.81 -19.30
CA THR A 69 4.95 -4.53 -18.76
C THR A 69 6.29 -3.84 -19.10
N ALA A 70 6.39 -3.23 -20.27
CA ALA A 70 7.63 -2.56 -20.71
C ALA A 70 7.92 -1.34 -19.83
N GLU A 71 6.92 -0.52 -19.56
CA GLU A 71 7.07 0.64 -18.66
C GLU A 71 7.31 0.21 -17.21
N PHE A 72 6.67 -0.87 -16.74
CA PHE A 72 6.94 -1.41 -15.41
C PHE A 72 8.42 -1.82 -15.27
N GLU A 73 8.93 -2.59 -16.22
CA GLU A 73 10.31 -3.06 -16.22
C GLU A 73 11.32 -1.90 -16.36
N ARG A 74 10.98 -0.89 -17.16
CA ARG A 74 11.79 0.34 -17.25
C ARG A 74 11.93 1.00 -15.88
N ARG A 75 10.81 1.20 -15.16
CA ARG A 75 10.80 1.81 -13.80
C ARG A 75 11.59 0.97 -12.81
N ARG A 76 11.43 -0.36 -12.87
CA ARG A 76 12.17 -1.28 -12.02
C ARG A 76 13.67 -1.16 -12.26
N ALA A 77 14.11 -1.21 -13.51
CA ALA A 77 15.53 -1.08 -13.89
C ALA A 77 16.12 0.28 -13.51
N ALA A 78 15.32 1.35 -13.55
CA ALA A 78 15.72 2.70 -13.14
C ALA A 78 15.78 2.90 -11.61
N GLY A 79 15.37 1.91 -10.79
CA GLY A 79 15.30 2.03 -9.32
C GLY A 79 14.24 3.00 -8.84
N GLU A 80 13.21 3.25 -9.64
CA GLU A 80 12.09 4.15 -9.35
C GLU A 80 11.03 3.50 -8.44
N LEU A 81 11.13 2.17 -8.20
CA LEU A 81 10.21 1.39 -7.39
C LEU A 81 10.79 1.11 -6.01
N LEU A 82 9.98 1.26 -4.98
CA LEU A 82 10.35 1.01 -3.59
C LEU A 82 10.29 -0.47 -3.23
N GLU A 83 9.28 -1.14 -3.75
CA GLU A 83 9.04 -2.58 -3.68
C GLU A 83 8.28 -3.03 -4.92
N TRP A 84 8.29 -4.31 -5.21
CA TRP A 84 7.48 -4.90 -6.28
C TRP A 84 7.18 -6.37 -6.00
N ALA A 85 6.06 -6.86 -6.53
CA ALA A 85 5.65 -8.26 -6.43
C ALA A 85 4.86 -8.69 -7.66
N GLN A 86 4.89 -9.99 -7.95
CA GLN A 86 3.99 -10.60 -8.92
C GLN A 86 2.86 -11.33 -8.19
N VAL A 87 1.63 -10.91 -8.44
CA VAL A 87 0.44 -11.46 -7.81
C VAL A 87 -0.56 -11.89 -8.88
N PHE A 88 -0.89 -13.17 -8.93
CA PHE A 88 -1.79 -13.77 -9.92
C PHE A 88 -1.49 -13.36 -11.37
N GLY A 89 -0.21 -13.38 -11.75
CA GLY A 89 0.25 -13.09 -13.11
C GLY A 89 0.41 -11.61 -13.45
N ASN A 90 0.01 -10.68 -12.58
CA ASN A 90 0.20 -9.25 -12.76
C ASN A 90 1.32 -8.73 -11.86
N LEU A 91 1.99 -7.68 -12.31
CA LEU A 91 3.01 -6.99 -11.54
C LEU A 91 2.39 -5.82 -10.77
N TYR A 92 2.87 -5.62 -9.54
CA TYR A 92 2.49 -4.52 -8.66
C TYR A 92 3.74 -3.92 -8.06
N ALA A 93 3.78 -2.62 -7.89
CA ALA A 93 4.89 -1.93 -7.27
C ALA A 93 4.48 -0.59 -6.67
N THR A 94 5.28 -0.08 -5.75
CA THR A 94 5.11 1.27 -5.21
C THR A 94 6.15 2.23 -5.79
N PRO A 95 5.74 3.37 -6.39
CA PRO A 95 6.67 4.42 -6.81
C PRO A 95 7.44 5.00 -5.61
N LYS A 96 8.77 5.03 -5.71
CA LYS A 96 9.66 5.47 -4.62
C LYS A 96 9.54 6.97 -4.32
N GLY A 97 9.54 7.80 -5.35
CA GLY A 97 9.61 9.26 -5.21
C GLY A 97 8.52 9.86 -4.31
N PRO A 98 7.23 9.63 -4.60
CA PRO A 98 6.11 10.17 -3.79
C PRO A 98 6.16 9.74 -2.32
N VAL A 99 6.54 8.48 -2.05
CA VAL A 99 6.65 7.96 -0.69
C VAL A 99 7.77 8.64 0.08
N MET A 100 8.96 8.73 -0.51
CA MET A 100 10.10 9.38 0.13
C MET A 100 9.82 10.86 0.42
N ALA A 101 9.21 11.58 -0.53
CA ALA A 101 8.81 12.97 -0.33
C ALA A 101 7.77 13.14 0.79
N ALA A 102 6.83 12.20 0.94
CA ALA A 102 5.87 12.23 2.05
C ALA A 102 6.56 12.02 3.41
N LEU A 103 7.44 11.01 3.51
CA LEU A 103 8.20 10.75 4.74
C LEU A 103 9.07 11.94 5.17
N GLU A 104 9.78 12.56 4.23
CA GLU A 104 10.61 13.73 4.47
C GLU A 104 9.79 14.95 4.93
N ALA A 105 8.57 15.08 4.41
CA ALA A 105 7.61 16.09 4.84
C ALA A 105 6.92 15.78 6.18
N GLY A 106 7.28 14.68 6.86
CA GLY A 106 6.69 14.26 8.13
C GLY A 106 5.27 13.68 8.01
N ARG A 107 4.84 13.30 6.79
CA ARG A 107 3.52 12.74 6.51
C ARG A 107 3.56 11.22 6.54
N ASP A 108 2.55 10.63 7.18
CA ASP A 108 2.37 9.19 7.24
C ASP A 108 1.72 8.66 5.95
N VAL A 109 2.13 7.47 5.53
CA VAL A 109 1.65 6.83 4.30
C VAL A 109 1.13 5.43 4.59
N LEU A 110 -0.11 5.17 4.16
CA LEU A 110 -0.76 3.87 4.26
C LEU A 110 -0.50 3.05 2.98
N PHE A 111 -0.15 1.79 3.17
CA PHE A 111 0.08 0.82 2.10
C PHE A 111 -0.94 -0.30 2.17
N ASP A 112 -1.59 -0.58 1.05
CA ASP A 112 -2.45 -1.74 0.82
C ASP A 112 -1.74 -2.70 -0.15
N ILE A 113 -0.72 -3.43 0.34
CA ILE A 113 0.13 -4.30 -0.47
C ILE A 113 0.10 -5.75 0.04
N ASP A 114 0.69 -6.66 -0.74
CA ASP A 114 0.82 -8.05 -0.33
C ASP A 114 2.00 -8.25 0.65
N TRP A 115 2.16 -9.47 1.15
CA TRP A 115 3.20 -9.77 2.14
C TRP A 115 4.63 -9.68 1.54
N GLN A 116 4.81 -9.94 0.23
CA GLN A 116 6.11 -9.87 -0.44
C GLN A 116 6.61 -8.43 -0.51
N GLY A 117 5.73 -7.50 -0.93
CA GLY A 117 6.03 -6.07 -0.93
C GLY A 117 6.27 -5.54 0.49
N ALA A 118 5.46 -5.98 1.46
CA ALA A 118 5.64 -5.62 2.87
C ALA A 118 7.01 -6.03 3.42
N GLN A 119 7.53 -7.20 3.00
CA GLN A 119 8.85 -7.66 3.41
C GLN A 119 9.96 -6.78 2.82
N GLN A 120 9.90 -6.46 1.54
CA GLN A 120 10.89 -5.58 0.87
C GLN A 120 10.92 -4.18 1.50
N LEU A 121 9.75 -3.62 1.84
CA LEU A 121 9.69 -2.31 2.53
C LEU A 121 10.44 -2.34 3.86
N VAL A 122 10.29 -3.41 4.64
CA VAL A 122 11.00 -3.54 5.92
C VAL A 122 12.50 -3.70 5.75
N GLU A 123 12.93 -4.40 4.71
CA GLU A 123 14.37 -4.54 4.41
C GLU A 123 15.01 -3.17 4.09
N HIS A 124 14.28 -2.29 3.40
CA HIS A 124 14.80 -1.00 2.93
C HIS A 124 14.52 0.16 3.90
N LEU A 125 13.37 0.14 4.60
CA LEU A 125 12.87 1.25 5.43
C LEU A 125 12.38 0.78 6.81
N ARG A 126 13.10 -0.14 7.44
CA ARG A 126 12.70 -0.78 8.70
C ARG A 126 12.34 0.20 9.81
N GLN A 127 13.08 1.30 9.93
CA GLN A 127 12.88 2.27 11.01
C GLN A 127 11.63 3.13 10.80
N ASP A 128 11.20 3.29 9.56
CA ASP A 128 10.04 4.08 9.19
C ASP A 128 8.77 3.21 9.03
N THR A 129 8.86 1.86 9.15
CA THR A 129 7.78 0.93 8.77
C THR A 129 7.10 0.30 9.98
N VAL A 130 5.78 0.46 10.06
CA VAL A 130 4.87 -0.25 10.97
C VAL A 130 4.05 -1.25 10.15
N ARG A 131 4.18 -2.55 10.44
CA ARG A 131 3.44 -3.62 9.75
C ARG A 131 2.24 -4.07 10.54
N VAL A 132 1.11 -4.21 9.85
CA VAL A 132 -0.12 -4.79 10.38
C VAL A 132 -0.56 -5.92 9.45
N PHE A 133 -0.53 -7.16 9.96
CA PHE A 133 -1.03 -8.31 9.21
C PHE A 133 -2.46 -8.61 9.63
N ILE A 134 -3.39 -8.55 8.67
CA ILE A 134 -4.81 -8.72 8.91
C ILE A 134 -5.19 -10.16 8.60
N LEU A 135 -5.72 -10.85 9.60
CA LEU A 135 -6.25 -12.21 9.45
C LEU A 135 -7.78 -12.18 9.35
N PRO A 136 -8.39 -13.02 8.50
CA PRO A 136 -9.82 -13.28 8.58
C PRO A 136 -10.12 -14.03 9.89
N PRO A 137 -11.36 -13.99 10.40
CA PRO A 137 -11.74 -14.75 11.60
C PRO A 137 -11.49 -16.24 11.44
N ASP A 138 -11.80 -16.78 10.26
CA ASP A 138 -11.58 -18.17 9.86
C ASP A 138 -11.58 -18.31 8.33
N GLY A 139 -11.26 -19.51 7.83
CA GLY A 139 -11.24 -19.81 6.40
C GLY A 139 -12.62 -19.73 5.73
N ARG A 140 -13.71 -20.04 6.46
CA ARG A 140 -15.08 -19.96 5.96
C ARG A 140 -15.48 -18.52 5.68
N ALA A 141 -15.20 -17.61 6.62
CA ALA A 141 -15.46 -16.18 6.42
C ALA A 141 -14.67 -15.62 5.21
N LEU A 142 -13.45 -16.12 4.98
CA LEU A 142 -12.65 -15.76 3.82
C LEU A 142 -13.31 -16.22 2.52
N GLU A 143 -13.73 -17.48 2.46
CA GLU A 143 -14.39 -18.07 1.30
C GLU A 143 -15.70 -17.33 0.95
N GLU A 144 -16.55 -17.08 1.95
CA GLU A 144 -17.79 -16.32 1.80
C GLU A 144 -17.55 -14.91 1.23
N ARG A 145 -16.52 -14.21 1.72
CA ARG A 145 -16.15 -12.88 1.22
C ARG A 145 -15.62 -12.90 -0.21
N LEU A 146 -14.83 -13.90 -0.58
CA LEU A 146 -14.33 -14.06 -1.95
C LEU A 146 -15.48 -14.34 -2.93
N LYS A 147 -16.42 -15.21 -2.56
CA LYS A 147 -17.63 -15.51 -3.36
C LYS A 147 -18.55 -14.30 -3.48
N ALA A 148 -18.78 -13.56 -2.38
CA ALA A 148 -19.69 -12.40 -2.35
C ALA A 148 -19.19 -11.22 -3.22
N ARG A 149 -17.87 -11.13 -3.48
CA ARG A 149 -17.33 -10.11 -4.41
C ARG A 149 -17.79 -10.27 -5.84
N ASN A 150 -18.17 -11.49 -6.25
CA ASN A 150 -18.65 -11.85 -7.60
C ASN A 150 -17.80 -11.26 -8.76
N GLN A 151 -16.51 -11.06 -8.51
CA GLN A 151 -15.55 -10.47 -9.46
C GLN A 151 -14.57 -11.50 -10.03
N ASP A 152 -14.58 -12.71 -9.49
CA ASP A 152 -13.65 -13.78 -9.85
C ASP A 152 -14.42 -15.05 -10.25
N ALA A 153 -13.91 -15.75 -11.25
CA ALA A 153 -14.42 -17.07 -11.62
C ALA A 153 -14.17 -18.10 -10.49
N PRO A 154 -14.95 -19.16 -10.36
CA PRO A 154 -14.82 -20.15 -9.28
C PRO A 154 -13.43 -20.74 -9.11
N ASP A 155 -12.70 -20.98 -10.21
CA ASP A 155 -11.34 -21.49 -10.23
C ASP A 155 -10.33 -20.46 -9.66
N VAL A 156 -10.58 -19.16 -9.86
CA VAL A 156 -9.79 -18.07 -9.28
C VAL A 156 -10.02 -17.98 -7.78
N VAL A 157 -11.27 -18.13 -7.33
CA VAL A 157 -11.60 -18.19 -5.90
C VAL A 157 -10.87 -19.33 -5.22
N GLN A 158 -10.90 -20.54 -5.84
CA GLN A 158 -10.21 -21.70 -5.28
C GLN A 158 -8.69 -21.50 -5.18
N ARG A 159 -8.05 -20.94 -6.22
CA ARG A 159 -6.61 -20.60 -6.17
C ARG A 159 -6.28 -19.59 -5.09
N ARG A 160 -7.15 -18.61 -4.85
CA ARG A 160 -6.96 -17.61 -3.78
C ARG A 160 -7.11 -18.21 -2.40
N MET A 161 -8.02 -19.16 -2.22
CA MET A 161 -8.17 -19.93 -0.96
C MET A 161 -6.96 -20.78 -0.66
N GLN A 162 -6.34 -21.41 -1.67
CA GLN A 162 -5.13 -22.22 -1.50
C GLN A 162 -3.88 -21.39 -1.19
N ALA A 163 -3.88 -20.10 -1.55
CA ALA A 163 -2.77 -19.17 -1.31
C ALA A 163 -2.95 -18.34 -0.01
N ALA A 164 -4.02 -18.56 0.75
CA ALA A 164 -4.35 -17.84 1.98
C ALA A 164 -3.89 -18.60 3.22
#